data_fb6c5f08d528286797b0be6e369482bc
#
_entry.id   fb6c5f08d528286797b0be6e369482bc
#
_cell.length_a   1.000
_cell.length_b   1.000
_cell.length_c   1.000
_cell.angle_alpha   90.00
_cell.angle_beta   90.00
_cell.angle_gamma   90.00
#
_symmetry.space_group_name_H-M   'P 1'
#
loop_
_entity.id
_entity.type
_entity.pdbx_description
1 polymer ?
#
loop_
_entity_poly.entity_id
_entity_poly.type
_entity_poly.pdbx_seq_one_letter_code
_entity_poly.pdbx_strand_id
1 'polypeptide(L)'
;MDDFGYISETKEMVSKKAIDEKFRSISPKGTLLMSFKLTVGRTAILGIDAVHNEAIISIFPYVDEANYFRNYLFYTLPIITQWGDSKKAIKGKTLNSKSITNLMIPLAPLPELRRIVDKIQELLLYVERYAVAYEKLEQLNAKFPEQIKKSILQYAIQGKLVEQRPEEGTGEELYHLIQEEKQKLIKEGKIKKEKSLTEIKGDEIPFDIPESWKWVKFGDLGNYKKGPFGSALTKSMFVSKSPNSV
;
A
#
# COMPACT_ATOMS: atom_id res chain seq x y z
N MET A 1 -14.94 2.78 -12.62
CA MET A 1 -16.12 2.22 -11.94
C MET A 1 -15.94 2.59 -10.49
N ASP A 2 -16.88 3.26 -9.91
CA ASP A 2 -16.86 3.63 -8.50
C ASP A 2 -17.17 2.42 -7.59
N ASP A 3 -17.09 2.62 -6.27
CA ASP A 3 -17.28 1.57 -5.26
C ASP A 3 -18.71 0.97 -5.26
N PHE A 4 -19.66 1.68 -5.87
CA PHE A 4 -21.05 1.22 -6.02
C PHE A 4 -21.35 0.58 -7.39
N GLY A 5 -20.33 0.36 -8.21
CA GLY A 5 -20.47 -0.27 -9.52
C GLY A 5 -20.93 0.64 -10.63
N TYR A 6 -20.94 1.97 -10.44
CA TYR A 6 -21.27 2.93 -11.48
C TYR A 6 -20.08 3.27 -12.38
N ILE A 7 -20.35 3.45 -13.67
CA ILE A 7 -19.38 3.93 -14.66
C ILE A 7 -19.73 5.38 -14.99
N SER A 8 -18.97 6.32 -14.45
CA SER A 8 -19.20 7.77 -14.63
C SER A 8 -18.33 8.38 -15.75
N GLU A 9 -17.30 7.66 -16.20
CA GLU A 9 -16.39 8.09 -17.26
C GLU A 9 -15.87 6.90 -18.06
N THR A 10 -15.40 7.14 -19.29
CA THR A 10 -14.77 6.15 -20.14
C THR A 10 -13.40 6.67 -20.62
N LYS A 11 -12.45 5.76 -20.85
CA LYS A 11 -11.12 6.12 -21.36
C LYS A 11 -11.16 6.60 -22.82
N GLU A 12 -12.11 6.08 -23.59
CA GLU A 12 -12.26 6.35 -25.02
C GLU A 12 -13.62 6.96 -25.30
N MET A 13 -13.66 7.87 -26.22
CA MET A 13 -14.89 8.51 -26.70
C MET A 13 -15.04 8.27 -28.20
N VAL A 14 -16.26 8.13 -28.67
CA VAL A 14 -16.58 7.95 -30.09
C VAL A 14 -17.28 9.20 -30.64
N SER A 15 -17.03 9.51 -31.93
CA SER A 15 -17.70 10.63 -32.59
C SER A 15 -19.19 10.34 -32.83
N LYS A 16 -20.00 11.40 -32.89
CA LYS A 16 -21.43 11.27 -33.21
C LYS A 16 -21.65 10.50 -34.53
N LYS A 17 -20.83 10.78 -35.56
CA LYS A 17 -20.86 10.05 -36.84
C LYS A 17 -20.62 8.55 -36.66
N ALA A 18 -19.66 8.15 -35.79
CA ALA A 18 -19.41 6.73 -35.54
C ALA A 18 -20.60 6.09 -34.78
N ILE A 19 -21.29 6.82 -33.93
CA ILE A 19 -22.50 6.33 -33.25
C ILE A 19 -23.58 6.08 -34.31
N ASP A 20 -23.86 7.04 -35.18
CA ASP A 20 -24.92 6.95 -36.19
C ASP A 20 -24.66 5.83 -37.20
N GLU A 21 -23.39 5.61 -37.57
CA GLU A 21 -23.03 4.61 -38.61
C GLU A 21 -22.82 3.18 -38.06
N LYS A 22 -22.34 3.01 -36.85
CA LYS A 22 -21.86 1.72 -36.31
C LYS A 22 -22.61 1.19 -35.13
N PHE A 23 -23.21 2.06 -34.33
CA PHE A 23 -23.94 1.65 -33.13
C PHE A 23 -25.46 1.73 -33.38
N ARG A 24 -26.17 0.68 -33.00
CA ARG A 24 -27.64 0.64 -33.15
C ARG A 24 -28.39 1.53 -32.21
N SER A 25 -27.86 1.72 -31.00
CA SER A 25 -28.44 2.55 -29.95
C SER A 25 -27.41 2.93 -28.90
N ILE A 26 -27.65 4.05 -28.25
CA ILE A 26 -26.93 4.47 -27.05
C ILE A 26 -27.63 3.83 -25.85
N SER A 27 -26.88 3.30 -24.92
CA SER A 27 -27.39 2.83 -23.63
C SER A 27 -27.51 4.02 -22.69
N PRO A 28 -28.72 4.37 -22.21
CA PRO A 28 -28.91 5.54 -21.37
C PRO A 28 -28.30 5.34 -19.98
N LYS A 29 -28.04 6.45 -19.31
CA LYS A 29 -27.73 6.47 -17.88
C LYS A 29 -28.70 5.62 -17.07
N GLY A 30 -28.20 4.86 -16.10
CA GLY A 30 -28.96 3.93 -15.28
C GLY A 30 -29.06 2.52 -15.87
N THR A 31 -28.60 2.28 -17.12
CA THR A 31 -28.63 0.96 -17.72
C THR A 31 -27.68 -0.01 -16.99
N LEU A 32 -28.16 -1.21 -16.68
CA LEU A 32 -27.32 -2.32 -16.21
C LEU A 32 -26.55 -2.92 -17.36
N LEU A 33 -25.26 -3.01 -17.23
CA LEU A 33 -24.35 -3.70 -18.16
C LEU A 33 -23.88 -5.02 -17.57
N MET A 34 -23.65 -6.01 -18.43
CA MET A 34 -22.98 -7.25 -18.09
C MET A 34 -22.01 -7.68 -19.17
N SER A 35 -20.79 -8.03 -18.79
CA SER A 35 -19.83 -8.66 -19.72
C SER A 35 -20.15 -10.15 -19.90
N PHE A 36 -20.13 -10.62 -21.13
CA PHE A 36 -20.42 -12.03 -21.45
C PHE A 36 -19.30 -12.73 -22.24
N LYS A 37 -18.22 -12.01 -22.52
CA LYS A 37 -16.97 -12.53 -23.09
C LYS A 37 -15.79 -12.15 -22.19
N LEU A 38 -14.78 -12.99 -22.10
CA LEU A 38 -13.54 -12.82 -21.31
C LEU A 38 -13.77 -12.80 -19.79
N THR A 39 -14.42 -11.79 -19.26
CA THR A 39 -14.75 -11.63 -17.83
C THR A 39 -16.26 -11.83 -17.61
N VAL A 40 -16.74 -13.02 -17.87
CA VAL A 40 -18.19 -13.34 -17.84
C VAL A 40 -18.83 -13.01 -16.50
N GLY A 41 -19.97 -12.32 -16.55
CA GLY A 41 -20.80 -12.01 -15.40
C GLY A 41 -20.40 -10.76 -14.62
N ARG A 42 -19.37 -10.04 -15.06
CA ARG A 42 -19.05 -8.75 -14.43
C ARG A 42 -20.13 -7.73 -14.79
N THR A 43 -20.75 -7.13 -13.80
CA THR A 43 -21.82 -6.15 -13.94
C THR A 43 -21.34 -4.73 -13.63
N ALA A 44 -22.04 -3.74 -14.20
CA ALA A 44 -21.87 -2.33 -13.90
C ALA A 44 -23.15 -1.57 -14.23
N ILE A 45 -23.35 -0.39 -13.66
CA ILE A 45 -24.47 0.51 -13.97
C ILE A 45 -23.90 1.76 -14.63
N LEU A 46 -24.50 2.20 -15.72
CA LEU A 46 -24.09 3.44 -16.39
C LEU A 46 -24.47 4.67 -15.56
N GLY A 47 -23.49 5.48 -15.23
CA GLY A 47 -23.66 6.82 -14.65
C GLY A 47 -23.85 7.92 -15.70
N ILE A 48 -23.58 7.62 -16.96
CA ILE A 48 -23.68 8.48 -18.15
C ILE A 48 -24.30 7.69 -19.30
N ASP A 49 -24.77 8.38 -20.33
CA ASP A 49 -25.15 7.74 -21.60
C ASP A 49 -23.89 7.26 -22.32
N ALA A 50 -23.89 6.01 -22.78
CA ALA A 50 -22.69 5.43 -23.38
C ALA A 50 -23.02 4.36 -24.45
N VAL A 51 -22.02 4.04 -25.27
CA VAL A 51 -22.02 2.88 -26.15
C VAL A 51 -20.97 1.87 -25.63
N HIS A 52 -21.16 0.61 -25.97
CA HIS A 52 -20.23 -0.46 -25.55
C HIS A 52 -19.94 -1.40 -26.72
N ASN A 53 -18.88 -2.18 -26.61
CA ASN A 53 -18.48 -3.16 -27.60
C ASN A 53 -19.32 -4.45 -27.51
N GLU A 54 -19.05 -5.39 -28.43
CA GLU A 54 -19.76 -6.67 -28.56
C GLU A 54 -19.46 -7.68 -27.44
N ALA A 55 -18.63 -7.35 -26.46
CA ALA A 55 -18.37 -8.21 -25.29
C ALA A 55 -19.27 -7.91 -24.10
N ILE A 56 -20.07 -6.85 -24.20
CA ILE A 56 -20.96 -6.33 -23.14
C ILE A 56 -22.38 -6.32 -23.68
N ILE A 57 -23.34 -6.62 -22.83
CA ILE A 57 -24.76 -6.44 -23.08
C ILE A 57 -25.36 -5.39 -22.17
N SER A 58 -26.34 -4.64 -22.69
CA SER A 58 -27.23 -3.79 -21.93
C SER A 58 -28.46 -4.59 -21.52
N ILE A 59 -28.87 -4.49 -20.27
CA ILE A 59 -30.00 -5.21 -19.68
C ILE A 59 -31.07 -4.21 -19.29
N PHE A 60 -32.26 -4.42 -19.83
CA PHE A 60 -33.45 -3.59 -19.60
C PHE A 60 -34.56 -4.45 -18.99
N PRO A 61 -34.74 -4.44 -17.66
CA PRO A 61 -35.83 -5.19 -17.04
C PRO A 61 -37.21 -4.68 -17.54
N TYR A 62 -38.16 -5.60 -17.77
CA TYR A 62 -39.50 -5.23 -18.18
C TYR A 62 -40.30 -4.51 -17.08
N VAL A 63 -39.99 -4.83 -15.83
CA VAL A 63 -40.52 -4.16 -14.63
C VAL A 63 -39.34 -3.80 -13.74
N ASP A 64 -39.21 -2.52 -13.43
CA ASP A 64 -38.12 -2.03 -12.59
C ASP A 64 -38.53 -0.84 -11.74
N GLU A 65 -39.37 -1.09 -10.74
CA GLU A 65 -39.81 -0.06 -9.83
C GLU A 65 -38.67 0.45 -8.95
N ALA A 66 -38.39 1.74 -9.01
CA ALA A 66 -37.33 2.42 -8.29
C ALA A 66 -35.92 1.76 -8.45
N ASN A 67 -35.67 1.11 -9.58
CA ASN A 67 -34.42 0.39 -9.91
C ASN A 67 -34.11 -0.83 -9.00
N TYR A 68 -35.06 -1.33 -8.24
CA TYR A 68 -34.81 -2.47 -7.34
C TYR A 68 -34.52 -3.76 -8.09
N PHE A 69 -35.24 -4.04 -9.20
CA PHE A 69 -34.98 -5.24 -9.97
C PHE A 69 -33.65 -5.17 -10.72
N ARG A 70 -33.32 -4.00 -11.28
CA ARG A 70 -31.98 -3.74 -11.86
C ARG A 70 -30.87 -3.98 -10.82
N ASN A 71 -31.01 -3.42 -9.62
CA ASN A 71 -30.01 -3.57 -8.55
C ASN A 71 -29.93 -5.02 -8.06
N TYR A 72 -31.04 -5.75 -7.99
CA TYR A 72 -31.04 -7.17 -7.70
C TYR A 72 -30.24 -7.96 -8.75
N LEU A 73 -30.47 -7.70 -10.02
CA LEU A 73 -29.71 -8.31 -11.11
C LEU A 73 -28.21 -7.94 -11.06
N PHE A 74 -27.91 -6.69 -10.71
CA PHE A 74 -26.54 -6.23 -10.53
C PHE A 74 -25.77 -7.11 -9.52
N TYR A 75 -26.39 -7.46 -8.40
CA TYR A 75 -25.76 -8.30 -7.37
C TYR A 75 -25.80 -9.80 -7.70
N THR A 76 -26.82 -10.28 -8.37
CA THR A 76 -27.01 -11.72 -8.57
C THR A 76 -26.35 -12.27 -9.82
N LEU A 77 -26.30 -11.52 -10.92
CA LEU A 77 -25.72 -11.98 -12.18
C LEU A 77 -24.25 -12.40 -12.08
N PRO A 78 -23.36 -11.69 -11.34
CA PRO A 78 -21.98 -12.14 -11.16
C PRO A 78 -21.85 -13.53 -10.57
N ILE A 79 -22.78 -13.91 -9.69
CA ILE A 79 -22.80 -15.23 -9.03
C ILE A 79 -23.39 -16.28 -9.95
N ILE A 80 -24.57 -16.01 -10.50
CA ILE A 80 -25.34 -16.96 -11.34
C ILE A 80 -24.58 -17.33 -12.60
N THR A 81 -23.91 -16.39 -13.25
CA THR A 81 -23.10 -16.67 -14.45
C THR A 81 -21.92 -17.59 -14.21
N GLN A 82 -21.51 -17.78 -12.95
CA GLN A 82 -20.47 -18.77 -12.60
C GLN A 82 -21.03 -20.19 -12.45
N TRP A 83 -22.34 -20.37 -12.28
CA TRP A 83 -22.99 -21.66 -12.08
C TRP A 83 -23.53 -22.28 -13.37
N GLY A 84 -23.60 -21.52 -14.47
CA GLY A 84 -24.16 -21.97 -15.73
C GLY A 84 -23.16 -22.70 -16.65
N ASP A 85 -23.66 -23.15 -17.82
CA ASP A 85 -22.89 -23.78 -18.91
C ASP A 85 -21.96 -22.77 -19.62
N SER A 86 -21.08 -22.12 -18.87
CA SER A 86 -20.06 -21.28 -19.47
C SER A 86 -19.00 -22.16 -20.14
N LYS A 87 -18.98 -22.17 -21.47
CA LYS A 87 -17.96 -22.92 -22.21
C LYS A 87 -16.58 -22.30 -21.95
N LYS A 88 -15.61 -23.14 -21.56
CA LYS A 88 -14.20 -22.74 -21.51
C LYS A 88 -13.70 -22.48 -22.94
N ALA A 89 -13.52 -21.22 -23.29
CA ALA A 89 -12.81 -20.84 -24.51
C ALA A 89 -11.29 -20.81 -24.25
N ILE A 90 -10.48 -20.89 -25.29
CA ILE A 90 -8.99 -20.89 -25.23
C ILE A 90 -8.43 -19.66 -24.46
N LYS A 91 -9.20 -18.58 -24.35
CA LYS A 91 -8.82 -17.33 -23.65
C LYS A 91 -9.78 -16.91 -22.52
N GLY A 92 -10.55 -17.84 -21.94
CA GLY A 92 -11.48 -17.54 -20.86
C GLY A 92 -12.90 -18.11 -21.08
N LYS A 93 -13.80 -17.88 -20.11
CA LYS A 93 -15.20 -18.25 -20.22
C LYS A 93 -15.93 -17.30 -21.18
N THR A 94 -16.85 -17.83 -22.00
CA THR A 94 -17.72 -17.04 -22.87
C THR A 94 -19.13 -17.60 -22.81
N LEU A 95 -20.12 -16.74 -22.65
CA LEU A 95 -21.53 -17.05 -22.84
C LEU A 95 -21.92 -16.71 -24.29
N ASN A 96 -22.82 -17.47 -24.85
CA ASN A 96 -23.49 -17.11 -26.12
C ASN A 96 -24.91 -16.61 -25.83
N SER A 97 -25.58 -16.06 -26.83
CA SER A 97 -26.95 -15.52 -26.66
C SER A 97 -27.91 -16.56 -26.09
N LYS A 98 -27.82 -17.83 -26.51
CA LYS A 98 -28.67 -18.91 -25.98
C LYS A 98 -28.36 -19.22 -24.50
N SER A 99 -27.08 -19.19 -24.12
CA SER A 99 -26.70 -19.39 -22.71
C SER A 99 -27.16 -18.23 -21.83
N ILE A 100 -27.08 -16.98 -22.34
CA ILE A 100 -27.56 -15.79 -21.61
C ILE A 100 -29.06 -15.88 -21.38
N THR A 101 -29.86 -16.21 -22.42
CA THR A 101 -31.33 -16.31 -22.28
C THR A 101 -31.78 -17.45 -21.37
N ASN A 102 -30.94 -18.45 -21.18
CA ASN A 102 -31.24 -19.62 -20.33
C ASN A 102 -30.66 -19.49 -18.91
N LEU A 103 -30.13 -18.33 -18.51
CA LEU A 103 -29.70 -18.12 -17.13
C LEU A 103 -30.93 -18.19 -16.19
N MET A 104 -30.85 -19.04 -15.20
CA MET A 104 -31.91 -19.19 -14.19
C MET A 104 -31.69 -18.17 -13.07
N ILE A 105 -32.64 -17.26 -12.92
CA ILE A 105 -32.59 -16.21 -11.89
C ILE A 105 -33.62 -16.58 -10.79
N PRO A 106 -33.22 -16.67 -9.52
CA PRO A 106 -34.21 -16.82 -8.43
C PRO A 106 -34.99 -15.51 -8.30
N LEU A 107 -36.28 -15.60 -8.54
CA LEU A 107 -37.17 -14.44 -8.53
C LEU A 107 -37.97 -14.41 -7.22
N ALA A 108 -37.67 -13.45 -6.35
CA ALA A 108 -38.41 -13.18 -5.14
C ALA A 108 -39.63 -12.25 -5.43
N PRO A 109 -40.69 -12.27 -4.60
CA PRO A 109 -41.73 -11.25 -4.65
C PRO A 109 -41.15 -9.84 -4.52
N LEU A 110 -41.74 -8.86 -5.24
CA LEU A 110 -41.16 -7.51 -5.31
C LEU A 110 -40.91 -6.85 -3.94
N PRO A 111 -41.80 -6.96 -2.94
CA PRO A 111 -41.52 -6.41 -1.60
C PRO A 111 -40.34 -7.08 -0.88
N GLU A 112 -40.16 -8.37 -1.13
CA GLU A 112 -39.01 -9.11 -0.56
C GLU A 112 -37.71 -8.75 -1.27
N LEU A 113 -37.75 -8.63 -2.60
CA LEU A 113 -36.63 -8.22 -3.43
C LEU A 113 -36.11 -6.84 -3.00
N ARG A 114 -36.98 -5.89 -2.70
CA ARG A 114 -36.61 -4.57 -2.13
C ARG A 114 -35.83 -4.75 -0.82
N ARG A 115 -36.35 -5.51 0.13
CA ARG A 115 -35.69 -5.76 1.41
C ARG A 115 -34.33 -6.44 1.25
N ILE A 116 -34.21 -7.35 0.26
CA ILE A 116 -32.93 -8.00 -0.07
C ILE A 116 -31.93 -6.97 -0.57
N VAL A 117 -32.29 -6.14 -1.54
CA VAL A 117 -31.42 -5.11 -2.10
C VAL A 117 -30.99 -4.11 -1.03
N ASP A 118 -31.94 -3.59 -0.25
CA ASP A 118 -31.65 -2.64 0.84
C ASP A 118 -30.68 -3.26 1.87
N LYS A 119 -30.90 -4.54 2.21
CA LYS A 119 -30.01 -5.24 3.15
C LYS A 119 -28.62 -5.50 2.61
N ILE A 120 -28.50 -5.83 1.33
CA ILE A 120 -27.19 -5.97 0.66
C ILE A 120 -26.43 -4.63 0.72
N GLN A 121 -27.11 -3.53 0.35
CA GLN A 121 -26.50 -2.19 0.37
C GLN A 121 -26.06 -1.77 1.78
N GLU A 122 -26.91 -2.00 2.79
CA GLU A 122 -26.55 -1.77 4.19
C GLU A 122 -25.30 -2.56 4.60
N LEU A 123 -25.26 -3.85 4.29
CA LEU A 123 -24.14 -4.72 4.67
C LEU A 123 -22.83 -4.36 3.95
N LEU A 124 -22.90 -3.95 2.68
CA LEU A 124 -21.72 -3.52 1.94
C LEU A 124 -21.04 -2.31 2.57
N LEU A 125 -21.80 -1.38 3.14
CA LEU A 125 -21.22 -0.25 3.90
C LEU A 125 -20.39 -0.71 5.11
N TYR A 126 -20.79 -1.78 5.78
CA TYR A 126 -19.99 -2.34 6.88
C TYR A 126 -18.72 -3.03 6.37
N VAL A 127 -18.82 -3.72 5.22
CA VAL A 127 -17.65 -4.35 4.57
C VAL A 127 -16.60 -3.30 4.20
N GLU A 128 -17.02 -2.18 3.62
CA GLU A 128 -16.13 -1.06 3.27
C GLU A 128 -15.45 -0.46 4.52
N ARG A 129 -16.23 -0.19 5.57
CA ARG A 129 -15.66 0.31 6.84
C ARG A 129 -14.67 -0.66 7.44
N TYR A 130 -14.96 -1.96 7.38
CA TYR A 130 -14.05 -2.99 7.83
C TYR A 130 -12.76 -3.00 7.00
N ALA A 131 -12.86 -2.92 5.67
CA ALA A 131 -11.70 -2.89 4.78
C ALA A 131 -10.76 -1.72 5.11
N VAL A 132 -11.30 -0.51 5.28
CA VAL A 132 -10.51 0.66 5.68
C VAL A 132 -9.83 0.47 7.05
N ALA A 133 -10.54 -0.07 8.03
CA ALA A 133 -9.99 -0.33 9.36
C ALA A 133 -8.89 -1.41 9.31
N TYR A 134 -9.10 -2.45 8.51
CA TYR A 134 -8.14 -3.54 8.31
C TYR A 134 -6.86 -3.03 7.65
N GLU A 135 -6.96 -2.27 6.57
CA GLU A 135 -5.79 -1.68 5.90
C GLU A 135 -4.98 -0.79 6.84
N LYS A 136 -5.65 0.01 7.66
CA LYS A 136 -4.99 0.84 8.66
C LYS A 136 -4.24 0.00 9.71
N LEU A 137 -4.85 -1.09 10.17
CA LEU A 137 -4.22 -2.03 11.10
C LEU A 137 -2.98 -2.68 10.49
N GLU A 138 -3.07 -3.16 9.24
CA GLU A 138 -1.93 -3.73 8.51
C GLU A 138 -0.78 -2.74 8.36
N GLN A 139 -1.06 -1.48 8.03
CA GLN A 139 -0.05 -0.43 7.93
C GLN A 139 0.63 -0.14 9.28
N LEU A 140 -0.14 -0.15 10.38
CA LEU A 140 0.41 0.00 11.72
C LEU A 140 1.31 -1.18 12.08
N ASN A 141 0.84 -2.40 11.87
CA ASN A 141 1.61 -3.62 12.15
C ASN A 141 2.91 -3.70 11.34
N ALA A 142 2.87 -3.31 10.07
CA ALA A 142 4.07 -3.29 9.23
C ALA A 142 5.14 -2.29 9.70
N LYS A 143 4.74 -1.15 10.27
CA LYS A 143 5.65 -0.11 10.76
C LYS A 143 6.09 -0.33 12.21
N PHE A 144 5.33 -1.08 12.99
CA PHE A 144 5.53 -1.25 14.43
C PHE A 144 6.93 -1.75 14.82
N PRO A 145 7.50 -2.80 14.17
CA PRO A 145 8.83 -3.30 14.54
C PRO A 145 9.94 -2.25 14.38
N GLU A 146 9.87 -1.44 13.33
CA GLU A 146 10.84 -0.35 13.13
C GLU A 146 10.64 0.79 14.11
N GLN A 147 9.40 1.15 14.38
CA GLN A 147 9.08 2.22 15.34
C GLN A 147 9.51 1.86 16.74
N ILE A 148 9.24 0.63 17.21
CA ILE A 148 9.65 0.19 18.53
C ILE A 148 11.18 0.12 18.64
N LYS A 149 11.88 -0.36 17.60
CA LYS A 149 13.35 -0.35 17.56
C LYS A 149 13.91 1.06 17.68
N LYS A 150 13.37 2.02 16.91
CA LYS A 150 13.77 3.43 17.00
C LYS A 150 13.52 4.00 18.39
N SER A 151 12.36 3.69 18.97
CA SER A 151 12.00 4.13 20.32
C SER A 151 12.96 3.59 21.36
N ILE A 152 13.27 2.30 21.33
CA ILE A 152 14.25 1.65 22.23
C ILE A 152 15.62 2.33 22.11
N LEU A 153 16.11 2.54 20.89
CA LEU A 153 17.38 3.21 20.67
C LEU A 153 17.38 4.65 21.19
N GLN A 154 16.27 5.37 20.99
CA GLN A 154 16.13 6.72 21.51
C GLN A 154 16.12 6.76 23.05
N TYR A 155 15.42 5.83 23.71
CA TYR A 155 15.48 5.68 25.15
C TYR A 155 16.90 5.34 25.65
N ALA A 156 17.62 4.47 24.91
CA ALA A 156 19.00 4.11 25.23
C ALA A 156 19.93 5.34 25.21
N ILE A 157 19.91 6.14 24.11
CA ILE A 157 20.78 7.32 24.00
C ILE A 157 20.40 8.48 24.91
N GLN A 158 19.19 8.47 25.48
CA GLN A 158 18.75 9.43 26.48
C GLN A 158 19.00 8.94 27.93
N GLY A 159 19.60 7.76 28.10
CA GLY A 159 19.84 7.18 29.43
C GLY A 159 18.57 6.72 30.18
N LYS A 160 17.46 6.53 29.44
CA LYS A 160 16.15 6.14 30.00
C LYS A 160 15.84 4.64 29.88
N LEU A 161 16.71 3.88 29.22
CA LEU A 161 16.47 2.45 28.96
C LEU A 161 16.80 1.58 30.16
N VAL A 162 17.81 1.98 30.91
CA VAL A 162 18.28 1.27 32.11
C VAL A 162 18.38 2.24 33.27
N GLU A 163 18.33 1.72 34.51
CA GLU A 163 18.50 2.50 35.71
C GLU A 163 19.93 3.01 35.81
N GLN A 164 20.09 4.27 36.23
CA GLN A 164 21.40 4.87 36.47
C GLN A 164 21.92 4.40 37.85
N ARG A 165 23.18 3.95 37.91
CA ARG A 165 23.80 3.43 39.12
C ARG A 165 25.01 4.29 39.49
N PRO A 166 24.96 5.01 40.60
CA PRO A 166 26.03 5.90 41.02
C PRO A 166 27.40 5.21 41.14
N GLU A 167 27.41 3.93 41.53
CA GLU A 167 28.61 3.12 41.69
C GLU A 167 29.35 2.80 40.39
N GLU A 168 28.72 3.02 39.24
CA GLU A 168 29.33 2.74 37.90
C GLU A 168 30.20 3.91 37.42
N GLY A 169 30.27 5.02 38.14
CA GLY A 169 31.08 6.18 37.80
C GLY A 169 30.36 7.13 36.84
N THR A 170 31.10 8.01 36.20
CA THR A 170 30.56 9.09 35.36
C THR A 170 31.17 9.10 33.95
N GLY A 171 30.44 9.69 33.01
CA GLY A 171 30.93 9.95 31.63
C GLY A 171 32.14 10.91 31.62
N GLU A 172 32.31 11.76 32.65
CA GLU A 172 33.50 12.61 32.81
C GLU A 172 34.74 11.77 33.08
N GLU A 173 34.65 10.82 34.03
CA GLU A 173 35.75 9.91 34.37
C GLU A 173 36.17 9.07 33.15
N LEU A 174 35.20 8.53 32.43
CA LEU A 174 35.49 7.78 31.20
C LEU A 174 36.13 8.67 30.14
N TYR A 175 35.69 9.92 30.00
CA TYR A 175 36.28 10.86 29.07
C TYR A 175 37.75 11.16 29.41
N HIS A 176 38.08 11.34 30.69
CA HIS A 176 39.47 11.52 31.13
C HIS A 176 40.35 10.30 30.78
N LEU A 177 39.90 9.10 31.08
CA LEU A 177 40.60 7.86 30.69
C LEU A 177 40.88 7.78 29.18
N ILE A 178 39.87 8.12 28.36
CA ILE A 178 40.02 8.18 26.90
C ILE A 178 41.07 9.20 26.47
N GLN A 179 41.10 10.37 27.09
CA GLN A 179 42.06 11.41 26.77
C GLN A 179 43.52 11.01 27.21
N GLU A 180 43.69 10.38 28.35
CA GLU A 180 44.99 9.84 28.80
C GLU A 180 45.51 8.80 27.83
N GLU A 181 44.72 7.83 27.40
CA GLU A 181 45.12 6.81 26.45
C GLU A 181 45.42 7.43 25.05
N LYS A 182 44.63 8.43 24.60
CA LYS A 182 44.90 9.19 23.39
C LYS A 182 46.27 9.87 23.44
N GLN A 183 46.62 10.50 24.56
CA GLN A 183 47.93 11.14 24.72
C GLN A 183 49.10 10.14 24.73
N LYS A 184 48.88 8.95 25.30
CA LYS A 184 49.85 7.86 25.28
C LYS A 184 50.08 7.35 23.86
N LEU A 185 49.02 7.12 23.10
CA LEU A 185 49.11 6.68 21.69
C LEU A 185 49.81 7.72 20.79
N ILE A 186 49.62 9.02 21.09
CA ILE A 186 50.35 10.10 20.38
C ILE A 186 51.83 10.07 20.72
N LYS A 187 52.17 9.91 22.01
CA LYS A 187 53.59 9.80 22.44
C LYS A 187 54.30 8.58 21.85
N GLU A 188 53.59 7.46 21.71
CA GLU A 188 54.10 6.25 21.09
C GLU A 188 54.13 6.33 19.55
N GLY A 189 53.69 7.41 18.95
CA GLY A 189 53.69 7.61 17.49
C GLY A 189 52.63 6.77 16.74
N LYS A 190 51.70 6.12 17.45
CA LYS A 190 50.67 5.28 16.86
C LYS A 190 49.57 6.07 16.19
N ILE A 191 49.28 7.29 16.68
CA ILE A 191 48.33 8.23 16.11
C ILE A 191 48.94 9.61 16.00
N LYS A 192 48.47 10.39 14.99
CA LYS A 192 48.94 11.77 14.81
C LYS A 192 48.20 12.70 15.76
N LYS A 193 48.92 13.73 16.25
CA LYS A 193 48.32 14.81 17.01
C LYS A 193 47.40 15.62 16.11
N GLU A 194 46.14 15.65 16.41
CA GLU A 194 45.12 16.49 15.73
C GLU A 194 44.90 17.80 16.48
N LYS A 195 44.28 18.77 15.80
CA LYS A 195 43.86 20.03 16.44
C LYS A 195 42.77 19.75 17.48
N SER A 196 42.82 20.42 18.60
CA SER A 196 41.76 20.38 19.60
C SER A 196 40.43 20.80 18.98
N LEU A 197 39.38 20.03 19.29
CA LEU A 197 38.02 20.37 18.87
C LEU A 197 37.47 21.52 19.71
N THR A 198 36.56 22.30 19.15
CA THR A 198 35.87 23.37 19.87
C THR A 198 34.93 22.79 20.94
N GLU A 199 34.76 23.54 22.02
CA GLU A 199 33.79 23.18 23.06
C GLU A 199 32.36 23.05 22.49
N ILE A 200 31.55 22.18 23.11
CA ILE A 200 30.13 21.98 22.72
C ILE A 200 29.36 23.13 23.36
N LYS A 201 28.62 23.86 22.55
CA LYS A 201 27.73 24.92 23.01
C LYS A 201 26.35 24.36 23.37
N GLY A 202 25.63 25.04 24.24
CA GLY A 202 24.31 24.59 24.69
C GLY A 202 23.27 24.44 23.56
N ASP A 203 23.40 25.25 22.51
CA ASP A 203 22.55 25.19 21.31
C ASP A 203 22.86 24.02 20.36
N GLU A 204 24.02 23.36 20.56
CA GLU A 204 24.41 22.15 19.83
C GLU A 204 23.86 20.85 20.47
N ILE A 205 23.31 20.92 21.70
CA ILE A 205 22.81 19.76 22.46
C ILE A 205 21.41 19.41 21.97
N PRO A 206 21.20 18.21 21.38
CA PRO A 206 19.93 17.86 20.74
C PRO A 206 18.85 17.41 21.74
N PHE A 207 19.21 16.93 22.92
CA PHE A 207 18.30 16.47 23.98
C PHE A 207 19.03 16.34 25.33
N ASP A 208 18.26 16.23 26.39
CA ASP A 208 18.80 16.05 27.75
C ASP A 208 19.27 14.61 27.96
N ILE A 209 20.37 14.49 28.71
CA ILE A 209 20.95 13.21 29.15
C ILE A 209 21.05 13.19 30.68
N PRO A 210 21.24 12.03 31.36
CA PRO A 210 21.48 11.95 32.77
C PRO A 210 22.67 12.79 33.22
N GLU A 211 22.63 13.30 34.46
CA GLU A 211 23.72 14.10 35.04
C GLU A 211 25.07 13.36 35.11
N SER A 212 25.03 12.03 35.22
CA SER A 212 26.24 11.19 35.19
C SER A 212 26.86 11.06 33.80
N TRP A 213 26.15 11.48 32.72
CA TRP A 213 26.65 11.37 31.36
C TRP A 213 27.30 12.68 30.90
N LYS A 214 28.09 12.61 29.84
CA LYS A 214 28.77 13.75 29.23
C LYS A 214 28.57 13.77 27.71
N TRP A 215 28.22 14.94 27.16
CA TRP A 215 28.29 15.19 25.74
C TRP A 215 29.74 15.39 25.29
N VAL A 216 30.17 14.65 24.27
CA VAL A 216 31.52 14.73 23.71
C VAL A 216 31.46 14.66 22.18
N LYS A 217 32.46 15.20 21.52
CA LYS A 217 32.57 15.11 20.07
C LYS A 217 33.17 13.76 19.66
N PHE A 218 32.69 13.16 18.58
CA PHE A 218 33.11 11.84 18.10
C PHE A 218 34.64 11.74 17.90
N GLY A 219 35.28 12.82 17.42
CA GLY A 219 36.74 12.87 17.24
C GLY A 219 37.56 12.83 18.53
N ASP A 220 36.92 13.04 19.69
CA ASP A 220 37.58 12.88 21.00
C ASP A 220 37.55 11.43 21.51
N LEU A 221 36.65 10.61 20.97
CA LEU A 221 36.46 9.22 21.39
C LEU A 221 37.31 8.21 20.63
N GLY A 222 37.69 8.52 19.38
CA GLY A 222 38.42 7.54 18.57
C GLY A 222 38.90 8.06 17.23
N ASN A 223 39.71 7.27 16.56
CA ASN A 223 40.21 7.53 15.22
C ASN A 223 39.36 6.81 14.19
N TYR A 224 39.19 7.37 12.99
CA TYR A 224 38.43 6.77 11.92
C TYR A 224 39.16 6.86 10.57
N LYS A 225 38.94 5.84 9.73
CA LYS A 225 39.43 5.81 8.34
C LYS A 225 38.25 5.93 7.38
N LYS A 226 38.36 6.82 6.41
CA LYS A 226 37.46 6.87 5.25
C LYS A 226 37.92 5.84 4.23
N GLY A 227 36.99 5.08 3.67
CA GLY A 227 37.22 4.25 2.50
C GLY A 227 37.50 5.11 1.26
N PRO A 228 37.98 4.52 0.17
CA PRO A 228 38.15 5.23 -1.10
C PRO A 228 36.81 5.67 -1.65
N PHE A 229 36.81 6.80 -2.41
CA PHE A 229 35.62 7.22 -3.15
C PHE A 229 35.18 6.13 -4.15
N GLY A 230 33.89 5.96 -4.37
CA GLY A 230 33.36 4.98 -5.32
C GLY A 230 33.94 5.13 -6.74
N SER A 231 34.26 6.35 -7.15
CA SER A 231 34.97 6.63 -8.42
C SER A 231 36.40 6.07 -8.50
N ALA A 232 37.03 5.77 -7.36
CA ALA A 232 38.36 5.16 -7.31
C ALA A 232 38.29 3.62 -7.47
N LEU A 233 37.12 3.02 -7.41
CA LEU A 233 36.90 1.58 -7.58
C LEU A 233 36.36 1.33 -8.99
N THR A 234 37.18 0.69 -9.83
CA THR A 234 36.77 0.31 -11.19
C THR A 234 36.05 -1.05 -11.16
N LYS A 235 35.24 -1.34 -12.18
CA LYS A 235 34.56 -2.64 -12.30
C LYS A 235 35.49 -3.83 -12.29
N SER A 236 36.74 -3.67 -12.77
CA SER A 236 37.76 -4.69 -12.80
C SER A 236 38.35 -5.02 -11.42
N MET A 237 38.13 -4.18 -10.41
CA MET A 237 38.57 -4.43 -9.03
C MET A 237 37.58 -5.27 -8.22
N PHE A 238 36.38 -5.51 -8.75
CA PHE A 238 35.39 -6.37 -8.12
C PHE A 238 35.63 -7.82 -8.57
N VAL A 239 35.81 -8.72 -7.61
CA VAL A 239 36.01 -10.14 -7.86
C VAL A 239 34.91 -10.96 -7.22
N SER A 240 34.65 -12.15 -7.76
CA SER A 240 33.73 -13.10 -7.14
C SER A 240 34.22 -13.52 -5.75
N LYS A 241 33.30 -13.83 -4.85
CA LYS A 241 33.63 -14.31 -3.49
C LYS A 241 34.53 -15.54 -3.59
N SER A 242 35.74 -15.45 -3.04
CA SER A 242 36.72 -16.51 -3.00
C SER A 242 37.49 -16.45 -1.66
N PRO A 243 38.22 -17.49 -1.28
CA PRO A 243 39.06 -17.45 -0.07
C PRO A 243 40.08 -16.28 -0.02
N ASN A 244 40.45 -15.73 -1.18
CA ASN A 244 41.39 -14.63 -1.33
C ASN A 244 40.70 -13.26 -1.59
N SER A 245 39.35 -13.19 -1.56
CA SER A 245 38.60 -11.93 -1.66
C SER A 245 38.27 -11.40 -0.27
N VAL A 246 38.45 -10.09 -0.06
CA VAL A 246 38.11 -9.38 1.17
C VAL A 246 36.83 -8.60 0.96
#